data_ad2e34d91593f57b15f26cea3ca32170
#
_entry.id   ad2e34d91593f57b15f26cea3ca32170
#
_cell.length_a   1.000
_cell.length_b   1.000
_cell.length_c   1.000
_cell.angle_alpha   90.00
_cell.angle_beta   90.00
_cell.angle_gamma   90.00
#
_symmetry.space_group_name_H-M   'P 1'
#
loop_
_entity.id
_entity.type
_entity.pdbx_description
1 polymer ?
#
loop_
_entity_poly.entity_id
_entity_poly.type
_entity_poly.pdbx_seq_one_letter_code
_entity_poly.pdbx_strand_id
1 'polypeptide(L)'
;MACEMGEHERLRFAVDGAGEVSAILMRPANARWLLVLAHGAGAGMTHPFLEKLARELASVGVATFRYQFPYMEQRRRVPDVPSVATATVAGAVRTAAKVGVGLPLFAGGKSFGARMSSQAASQQLLEGVRALVFFGFPLHPPNKPGTKRAEHLAKVQIPMLFLQGTRDTLADLKLLRPICTNLGARATLHAIGTADHSFHVLKSSGKTDAEVFRELAQTTASWAENLQTAA
;
A
#
# COMPACT_ATOMS: atom_id res chain seq x y z
N MET A 1 -2.33 3.99 -29.22
CA MET A 1 -3.68 4.09 -28.62
C MET A 1 -3.51 4.64 -27.22
N ALA A 2 -4.03 5.82 -26.94
CA ALA A 2 -4.04 6.38 -25.59
C ALA A 2 -4.96 5.47 -24.73
N CYS A 3 -4.40 4.84 -23.69
CA CYS A 3 -5.18 4.13 -22.71
C CYS A 3 -6.12 5.17 -22.06
N GLU A 4 -7.43 5.01 -22.22
CA GLU A 4 -8.41 5.84 -21.51
C GLU A 4 -8.11 5.74 -20.03
N MET A 5 -7.62 6.83 -19.46
CA MET A 5 -7.39 6.92 -18.02
C MET A 5 -8.73 6.78 -17.35
N GLY A 6 -8.93 5.69 -16.61
CA GLY A 6 -10.18 5.37 -15.94
C GLY A 6 -10.73 6.56 -15.16
N GLU A 7 -12.06 6.69 -15.16
CA GLU A 7 -12.77 7.75 -14.45
C GLU A 7 -12.39 7.75 -12.96
N HIS A 8 -12.14 8.94 -12.43
CA HIS A 8 -11.90 9.16 -11.02
C HIS A 8 -13.25 9.39 -10.33
N GLU A 9 -13.75 8.38 -9.64
CA GLU A 9 -14.94 8.50 -8.80
C GLU A 9 -14.57 8.98 -7.40
N ARG A 10 -15.18 10.06 -6.93
CA ARG A 10 -15.04 10.57 -5.56
C ARG A 10 -16.11 9.97 -4.67
N LEU A 11 -15.71 9.44 -3.55
CA LEU A 11 -16.53 8.72 -2.59
C LEU A 11 -16.28 9.24 -1.18
N ARG A 12 -17.20 8.92 -0.28
CA ARG A 12 -17.03 9.11 1.16
C ARG A 12 -17.47 7.84 1.90
N PHE A 13 -16.88 7.60 3.05
CA PHE A 13 -17.30 6.49 3.91
C PHE A 13 -17.11 6.84 5.39
N ALA A 14 -17.95 6.24 6.22
CA ALA A 14 -17.89 6.41 7.66
C ALA A 14 -16.76 5.58 8.28
N VAL A 15 -16.08 6.17 9.25
CA VAL A 15 -15.09 5.53 10.12
C VAL A 15 -15.62 5.52 11.52
N ASP A 16 -15.74 4.37 12.14
CA ASP A 16 -16.31 4.19 13.47
C ASP A 16 -15.58 5.08 14.49
N GLY A 17 -16.35 5.97 15.15
CA GLY A 17 -15.84 6.90 16.14
C GLY A 17 -15.00 8.08 15.61
N ALA A 18 -14.85 8.25 14.28
CA ALA A 18 -14.00 9.29 13.69
C ALA A 18 -14.65 10.11 12.56
N GLY A 19 -15.94 9.85 12.27
CA GLY A 19 -16.71 10.57 11.25
C GLY A 19 -16.48 10.04 9.84
N GLU A 20 -16.82 10.84 8.83
CA GLU A 20 -16.66 10.46 7.42
C GLU A 20 -15.32 10.95 6.84
N VAL A 21 -14.77 10.14 5.95
CA VAL A 21 -13.54 10.49 5.21
C VAL A 21 -13.73 10.33 3.71
N SER A 22 -12.95 11.08 2.96
CA SER A 22 -12.96 11.09 1.50
C SER A 22 -12.17 9.92 0.92
N ALA A 23 -12.60 9.43 -0.25
CA ALA A 23 -11.91 8.43 -1.03
C ALA A 23 -11.97 8.74 -2.54
N ILE A 24 -11.07 8.14 -3.31
CA ILE A 24 -11.02 8.19 -4.78
C ILE A 24 -10.85 6.78 -5.30
N LEU A 25 -11.81 6.32 -6.08
CA LEU A 25 -11.68 5.11 -6.89
C LEU A 25 -11.14 5.48 -8.27
N MET A 26 -10.08 4.81 -8.71
CA MET A 26 -9.60 4.80 -10.09
C MET A 26 -9.71 3.36 -10.61
N ARG A 27 -10.57 3.13 -11.61
CA ARG A 27 -10.82 1.80 -12.17
C ARG A 27 -10.61 1.82 -13.69
N PRO A 28 -9.49 1.27 -14.20
CA PRO A 28 -9.31 1.12 -15.64
C PRO A 28 -10.27 0.04 -16.17
N ALA A 29 -10.64 0.15 -17.45
CA ALA A 29 -11.58 -0.79 -18.09
C ALA A 29 -11.11 -2.26 -18.03
N ASN A 30 -9.79 -2.48 -18.05
CA ASN A 30 -9.15 -3.80 -17.95
C ASN A 30 -8.78 -4.19 -16.52
N ALA A 31 -9.42 -3.61 -15.49
CA ALA A 31 -9.12 -3.92 -14.10
C ALA A 31 -9.28 -5.41 -13.79
N ARG A 32 -8.25 -6.01 -13.19
CA ARG A 32 -8.22 -7.42 -12.75
C ARG A 32 -8.17 -7.55 -11.24
N TRP A 33 -7.70 -6.51 -10.53
CA TRP A 33 -7.59 -6.43 -9.07
C TRP A 33 -7.95 -5.03 -8.59
N LEU A 34 -8.34 -4.93 -7.32
CA LEU A 34 -8.57 -3.66 -6.65
C LEU A 34 -7.64 -3.56 -5.42
N LEU A 35 -6.77 -2.56 -5.40
CA LEU A 35 -5.90 -2.25 -4.27
C LEU A 35 -6.46 -1.09 -3.44
N VAL A 36 -6.81 -1.37 -2.19
CA VAL A 36 -7.11 -0.35 -1.17
C VAL A 36 -5.79 0.25 -0.71
N LEU A 37 -5.49 1.47 -1.17
CA LEU A 37 -4.17 2.10 -1.12
C LEU A 37 -4.13 3.25 -0.10
N ALA A 38 -3.56 2.99 1.07
CA ALA A 38 -3.40 3.95 2.15
C ALA A 38 -2.21 4.88 1.95
N HIS A 39 -2.37 6.16 2.30
CA HIS A 39 -1.30 7.16 2.20
C HIS A 39 -0.29 7.09 3.36
N GLY A 40 0.90 7.67 3.15
CA GLY A 40 1.91 7.89 4.17
C GLY A 40 1.54 9.00 5.15
N ALA A 41 2.22 9.07 6.29
CA ALA A 41 2.00 10.11 7.29
C ALA A 41 2.17 11.51 6.67
N GLY A 42 1.18 12.39 6.88
CA GLY A 42 1.18 13.77 6.39
C GLY A 42 0.97 13.95 4.87
N ALA A 43 0.77 12.86 4.11
CA ALA A 43 0.70 12.93 2.65
C ALA A 43 -0.72 13.19 2.12
N GLY A 44 -1.72 12.47 2.62
CA GLY A 44 -3.08 12.49 2.06
C GLY A 44 -3.23 11.67 0.78
N MET A 45 -4.47 11.40 0.39
CA MET A 45 -4.81 10.52 -0.75
C MET A 45 -4.48 11.09 -2.13
N THR A 46 -4.31 12.42 -2.22
CA THR A 46 -3.97 13.15 -3.46
C THR A 46 -2.49 13.52 -3.56
N HIS A 47 -1.65 12.98 -2.65
CA HIS A 47 -0.22 13.21 -2.71
C HIS A 47 0.36 12.74 -4.07
N PRO A 48 1.27 13.51 -4.71
CA PRO A 48 1.81 13.20 -6.04
C PRO A 48 2.36 11.78 -6.19
N PHE A 49 2.98 11.24 -5.14
CA PHE A 49 3.44 9.85 -5.11
C PHE A 49 2.28 8.86 -5.33
N LEU A 50 1.16 9.02 -4.60
CA LEU A 50 0.02 8.10 -4.71
C LEU A 50 -0.72 8.28 -6.04
N GLU A 51 -0.80 9.49 -6.55
CA GLU A 51 -1.41 9.73 -7.86
C GLU A 51 -0.60 9.10 -8.98
N LYS A 52 0.72 9.29 -8.97
CA LYS A 52 1.61 8.68 -9.95
C LYS A 52 1.55 7.15 -9.86
N LEU A 53 1.65 6.60 -8.64
CA LEU A 53 1.56 5.15 -8.41
C LEU A 53 0.22 4.58 -8.90
N ALA A 54 -0.90 5.25 -8.62
CA ALA A 54 -2.22 4.81 -9.05
C ALA A 54 -2.35 4.78 -10.57
N ARG A 55 -1.78 5.76 -11.29
CA ARG A 55 -1.76 5.78 -12.77
C ARG A 55 -0.95 4.61 -13.34
N GLU A 56 0.24 4.35 -12.78
CA GLU A 56 1.07 3.22 -13.22
C GLU A 56 0.40 1.87 -12.90
N LEU A 57 -0.25 1.73 -11.74
CA LEU A 57 -1.04 0.55 -11.39
C LEU A 57 -2.22 0.36 -12.35
N ALA A 58 -2.93 1.43 -12.70
CA ALA A 58 -4.02 1.38 -13.66
C ALA A 58 -3.56 0.91 -15.05
N SER A 59 -2.36 1.32 -15.50
CA SER A 59 -1.80 0.91 -16.81
C SER A 59 -1.53 -0.60 -16.90
N VAL A 60 -1.41 -1.29 -15.75
CA VAL A 60 -1.21 -2.75 -15.67
C VAL A 60 -2.45 -3.50 -15.14
N GLY A 61 -3.62 -2.86 -15.15
CA GLY A 61 -4.89 -3.50 -14.80
C GLY A 61 -5.16 -3.61 -13.30
N VAL A 62 -4.51 -2.78 -12.46
CA VAL A 62 -4.79 -2.71 -11.02
C VAL A 62 -5.59 -1.44 -10.73
N ALA A 63 -6.87 -1.60 -10.37
CA ALA A 63 -7.67 -0.51 -9.83
C ALA A 63 -7.19 -0.10 -8.45
N THR A 64 -7.37 1.18 -8.08
CA THR A 64 -6.98 1.68 -6.76
C THR A 64 -8.12 2.39 -6.06
N PHE A 65 -8.31 2.11 -4.77
CA PHE A 65 -9.18 2.84 -3.86
C PHE A 65 -8.30 3.59 -2.87
N ARG A 66 -8.03 4.88 -3.12
CA ARG A 66 -7.25 5.76 -2.24
C ARG A 66 -8.18 6.49 -1.30
N TYR A 67 -7.78 6.71 -0.05
CA TYR A 67 -8.62 7.33 0.95
C TYR A 67 -7.83 8.20 1.92
N GLN A 68 -8.53 9.10 2.64
CA GLN A 68 -7.96 9.90 3.71
C GLN A 68 -8.05 9.15 5.04
N PHE A 69 -6.99 9.29 5.87
CA PHE A 69 -7.15 9.05 7.30
C PHE A 69 -7.84 10.25 7.95
N PRO A 70 -8.62 10.05 9.05
CA PRO A 70 -9.39 11.13 9.69
C PRO A 70 -8.57 12.36 10.06
N TYR A 71 -7.33 12.20 10.53
CA TYR A 71 -6.47 13.34 10.84
C TYR A 71 -6.17 14.22 9.62
N MET A 72 -6.02 13.63 8.44
CA MET A 72 -5.79 14.39 7.20
C MET A 72 -7.09 15.02 6.69
N GLU A 73 -8.23 14.32 6.79
CA GLU A 73 -9.54 14.88 6.48
C GLU A 73 -9.80 16.13 7.32
N GLN A 74 -9.45 16.08 8.61
CA GLN A 74 -9.59 17.17 9.58
C GLN A 74 -8.43 18.19 9.56
N ARG A 75 -7.50 18.06 8.59
CA ARG A 75 -6.32 18.93 8.45
C ARG A 75 -5.41 18.97 9.69
N ARG A 76 -5.41 17.90 10.49
CA ARG A 76 -4.51 17.75 11.64
C ARG A 76 -3.12 17.29 11.16
N ARG A 77 -2.06 17.67 11.90
CA ARG A 77 -0.67 17.30 11.58
C ARG A 77 -0.26 15.94 12.15
N VAL A 78 -0.83 15.59 13.30
CA VAL A 78 -0.48 14.37 14.04
C VAL A 78 -1.36 13.22 13.53
N PRO A 79 -0.77 12.10 13.09
CA PRO A 79 -1.53 10.92 12.69
C PRO A 79 -2.45 10.41 13.81
N ASP A 80 -3.54 9.79 13.39
CA ASP A 80 -4.47 9.14 14.31
C ASP A 80 -3.79 8.02 15.11
N VAL A 81 -4.30 7.75 16.30
CA VAL A 81 -3.89 6.59 17.09
C VAL A 81 -4.13 5.29 16.32
N PRO A 82 -3.35 4.23 16.58
CA PRO A 82 -3.45 2.99 15.81
C PRO A 82 -4.86 2.41 15.70
N SER A 83 -5.68 2.48 16.75
CA SER A 83 -7.07 1.98 16.74
C SER A 83 -7.94 2.69 15.71
N VAL A 84 -7.88 4.02 15.63
CA VAL A 84 -8.61 4.81 14.63
C VAL A 84 -8.08 4.56 13.24
N ALA A 85 -6.75 4.49 13.09
CA ALA A 85 -6.14 4.25 11.80
C ALA A 85 -6.46 2.84 11.24
N THR A 86 -6.45 1.79 12.06
CA THR A 86 -6.84 0.43 11.63
C THR A 86 -8.35 0.33 11.34
N ALA A 87 -9.21 0.99 12.12
CA ALA A 87 -10.64 1.09 11.83
C ALA A 87 -10.89 1.81 10.49
N THR A 88 -10.10 2.84 10.17
CA THR A 88 -10.16 3.53 8.87
C THR A 88 -9.81 2.59 7.72
N VAL A 89 -8.73 1.81 7.84
CA VAL A 89 -8.36 0.79 6.83
C VAL A 89 -9.50 -0.21 6.65
N ALA A 90 -10.08 -0.72 7.73
CA ALA A 90 -11.20 -1.66 7.66
C ALA A 90 -12.44 -1.05 6.98
N GLY A 91 -12.79 0.20 7.30
CA GLY A 91 -13.87 0.96 6.64
C GLY A 91 -13.61 1.14 5.14
N ALA A 92 -12.38 1.48 4.76
CA ALA A 92 -11.96 1.59 3.36
C ALA A 92 -12.08 0.25 2.61
N VAL A 93 -11.67 -0.86 3.22
CA VAL A 93 -11.80 -2.21 2.66
C VAL A 93 -13.27 -2.58 2.46
N ARG A 94 -14.12 -2.38 3.46
CA ARG A 94 -15.57 -2.65 3.34
C ARG A 94 -16.22 -1.82 2.22
N THR A 95 -15.83 -0.57 2.08
CA THR A 95 -16.36 0.32 1.03
C THR A 95 -15.84 -0.08 -0.35
N ALA A 96 -14.54 -0.35 -0.47
CA ALA A 96 -13.92 -0.81 -1.71
C ALA A 96 -14.53 -2.13 -2.20
N ALA A 97 -14.86 -3.07 -1.30
CA ALA A 97 -15.53 -4.32 -1.64
C ALA A 97 -16.92 -4.09 -2.28
N LYS A 98 -17.66 -3.07 -1.82
CA LYS A 98 -18.98 -2.72 -2.36
C LYS A 98 -18.92 -2.10 -3.75
N VAL A 99 -17.92 -1.24 -4.01
CA VAL A 99 -17.78 -0.53 -5.31
C VAL A 99 -16.93 -1.30 -6.32
N GLY A 100 -16.08 -2.20 -5.85
CA GLY A 100 -15.17 -3.03 -6.66
C GLY A 100 -15.72 -4.41 -7.01
N VAL A 101 -17.04 -4.55 -7.13
CA VAL A 101 -17.71 -5.85 -7.36
C VAL A 101 -17.00 -6.68 -8.43
N GLY A 102 -16.70 -7.94 -8.08
CA GLY A 102 -16.07 -8.92 -8.96
C GLY A 102 -14.53 -8.85 -9.02
N LEU A 103 -13.90 -7.86 -8.40
CA LEU A 103 -12.42 -7.76 -8.38
C LEU A 103 -11.86 -8.39 -7.09
N PRO A 104 -10.82 -9.26 -7.19
CA PRO A 104 -10.03 -9.66 -6.04
C PRO A 104 -9.49 -8.45 -5.30
N LEU A 105 -9.68 -8.40 -3.97
CA LEU A 105 -9.38 -7.25 -3.15
C LEU A 105 -8.02 -7.42 -2.48
N PHE A 106 -7.15 -6.43 -2.64
CA PHE A 106 -5.88 -6.28 -1.94
C PHE A 106 -5.92 -5.03 -1.08
N ALA A 107 -5.11 -5.01 -0.03
CA ALA A 107 -4.94 -3.82 0.79
C ALA A 107 -3.45 -3.51 0.99
N GLY A 108 -3.14 -2.30 1.39
CA GLY A 108 -1.77 -1.92 1.62
C GLY A 108 -1.58 -0.41 1.61
N GLY A 109 -0.39 0.04 1.25
CA GLY A 109 -0.14 1.48 1.19
C GLY A 109 1.32 1.86 1.25
N LYS A 110 1.53 3.17 1.34
CA LYS A 110 2.83 3.81 1.49
C LYS A 110 3.16 4.03 2.96
N SER A 111 4.33 3.55 3.41
CA SER A 111 4.89 3.91 4.72
C SER A 111 3.91 3.70 5.89
N PHE A 112 3.42 4.76 6.52
CA PHE A 112 2.41 4.70 7.59
C PHE A 112 1.19 3.86 7.17
N GLY A 113 0.69 4.07 5.95
CA GLY A 113 -0.42 3.30 5.40
C GLY A 113 -0.13 1.81 5.30
N ALA A 114 1.08 1.42 4.86
CA ALA A 114 1.52 0.03 4.83
C ALA A 114 1.46 -0.62 6.22
N ARG A 115 1.98 0.10 7.24
CA ARG A 115 1.97 -0.37 8.63
C ARG A 115 0.55 -0.48 9.19
N MET A 116 -0.33 0.50 8.93
CA MET A 116 -1.71 0.45 9.43
C MET A 116 -2.51 -0.67 8.77
N SER A 117 -2.32 -0.89 7.46
CA SER A 117 -2.93 -2.01 6.75
C SER A 117 -2.47 -3.36 7.30
N SER A 118 -1.18 -3.53 7.56
CA SER A 118 -0.67 -4.77 8.15
C SER A 118 -1.13 -4.99 9.60
N GLN A 119 -1.27 -3.91 10.39
CA GLN A 119 -1.85 -4.00 11.74
C GLN A 119 -3.32 -4.38 11.70
N ALA A 120 -4.12 -3.79 10.80
CA ALA A 120 -5.51 -4.16 10.63
C ALA A 120 -5.66 -5.64 10.21
N ALA A 121 -4.81 -6.12 9.29
CA ALA A 121 -4.77 -7.52 8.89
C ALA A 121 -4.40 -8.45 10.07
N SER A 122 -3.41 -8.07 10.88
CA SER A 122 -3.00 -8.85 12.07
C SER A 122 -4.09 -8.96 13.14
N GLN A 123 -5.06 -8.05 13.11
CA GLN A 123 -6.26 -8.01 13.97
C GLN A 123 -7.49 -8.64 13.30
N GLN A 124 -7.32 -9.24 12.11
CA GLN A 124 -8.40 -9.88 11.31
C GLN A 124 -9.55 -8.93 10.93
N LEU A 125 -9.25 -7.63 10.76
CA LEU A 125 -10.24 -6.60 10.42
C LEU A 125 -10.49 -6.47 8.90
N LEU A 126 -9.73 -7.18 8.05
CA LEU A 126 -9.73 -7.01 6.60
C LEU A 126 -10.42 -8.20 5.91
N GLU A 127 -11.72 -8.33 6.12
CA GLU A 127 -12.52 -9.39 5.48
C GLU A 127 -12.47 -9.30 3.95
N GLY A 128 -12.28 -10.43 3.28
CA GLY A 128 -12.23 -10.56 1.83
C GLY A 128 -10.92 -10.09 1.19
N VAL A 129 -9.98 -9.52 1.96
CA VAL A 129 -8.65 -9.14 1.43
C VAL A 129 -7.80 -10.39 1.24
N ARG A 130 -7.32 -10.59 0.00
CA ARG A 130 -6.52 -11.76 -0.38
C ARG A 130 -5.03 -11.60 -0.13
N ALA A 131 -4.51 -10.36 -0.16
CA ALA A 131 -3.09 -10.10 0.02
C ALA A 131 -2.81 -8.65 0.41
N LEU A 132 -1.59 -8.39 0.91
CA LEU A 132 -1.13 -7.05 1.25
C LEU A 132 0.03 -6.60 0.36
N VAL A 133 0.06 -5.31 0.00
CA VAL A 133 1.13 -4.70 -0.79
C VAL A 133 1.69 -3.48 -0.08
N PHE A 134 2.99 -3.48 0.18
CA PHE A 134 3.67 -2.43 0.93
C PHE A 134 4.67 -1.68 0.06
N PHE A 135 4.46 -0.38 -0.10
CA PHE A 135 5.37 0.53 -0.79
C PHE A 135 6.23 1.25 0.25
N GLY A 136 7.40 0.69 0.58
CA GLY A 136 8.28 1.21 1.63
C GLY A 136 7.72 0.98 3.03
N PHE A 137 7.75 -0.28 3.53
CA PHE A 137 7.33 -0.59 4.89
C PHE A 137 8.28 0.03 5.91
N PRO A 138 7.82 0.89 6.86
CA PRO A 138 8.71 1.55 7.81
C PRO A 138 9.00 0.63 9.00
N LEU A 139 10.15 -0.02 8.99
CA LEU A 139 10.58 -0.96 10.02
C LEU A 139 10.91 -0.28 11.35
N HIS A 140 11.44 0.94 11.28
CA HIS A 140 11.85 1.74 12.44
C HIS A 140 11.74 3.26 12.18
N PRO A 141 11.81 4.11 13.22
CA PRO A 141 11.97 5.55 13.04
C PRO A 141 13.34 5.90 12.42
N PRO A 142 13.50 7.10 11.85
CA PRO A 142 14.81 7.57 11.39
C PRO A 142 15.86 7.46 12.49
N ASN A 143 17.08 7.02 12.14
CA ASN A 143 18.23 6.93 13.05
C ASN A 143 18.02 6.08 14.33
N LYS A 144 16.99 5.21 14.35
CA LYS A 144 16.72 4.27 15.45
C LYS A 144 16.43 2.89 14.89
N PRO A 145 17.43 2.18 14.32
CA PRO A 145 17.24 0.86 13.75
C PRO A 145 16.60 -0.11 14.74
N GLY A 146 15.70 -0.97 14.24
CA GLY A 146 14.99 -1.94 15.05
C GLY A 146 13.86 -2.63 14.27
N THR A 147 13.27 -3.67 14.85
CA THR A 147 12.27 -4.51 14.18
C THR A 147 10.88 -4.46 14.83
N LYS A 148 10.73 -3.71 15.92
CA LYS A 148 9.49 -3.65 16.72
C LYS A 148 8.24 -3.36 15.89
N ARG A 149 8.37 -2.53 14.85
CA ARG A 149 7.23 -2.19 13.96
C ARG A 149 6.76 -3.34 13.08
N ALA A 150 7.51 -4.43 13.00
CA ALA A 150 7.19 -5.62 12.21
C ALA A 150 6.73 -6.83 13.05
N GLU A 151 6.76 -6.78 14.38
CA GLU A 151 6.41 -7.91 15.25
C GLU A 151 5.01 -8.49 14.96
N HIS A 152 4.04 -7.62 14.67
CA HIS A 152 2.67 -8.03 14.36
C HIS A 152 2.53 -8.79 13.02
N LEU A 153 3.52 -8.70 12.12
CA LEU A 153 3.48 -9.38 10.81
C LEU A 153 3.42 -10.91 10.95
N ALA A 154 3.97 -11.47 12.03
CA ALA A 154 3.88 -12.89 12.32
C ALA A 154 2.41 -13.39 12.44
N LYS A 155 1.48 -12.51 12.82
CA LYS A 155 0.05 -12.81 12.95
C LYS A 155 -0.73 -12.66 11.63
N VAL A 156 -0.14 -12.05 10.61
CA VAL A 156 -0.78 -11.90 9.29
C VAL A 156 -0.75 -13.22 8.54
N GLN A 157 -1.92 -13.74 8.16
CA GLN A 157 -2.04 -15.07 7.53
C GLN A 157 -2.10 -15.02 6.00
N ILE A 158 -2.32 -13.84 5.42
CA ILE A 158 -2.41 -13.65 3.96
C ILE A 158 -1.04 -13.24 3.38
N PRO A 159 -0.79 -13.50 2.08
CA PRO A 159 0.44 -13.11 1.41
C PRO A 159 0.74 -11.61 1.50
N MET A 160 2.02 -11.27 1.58
CA MET A 160 2.53 -9.90 1.70
C MET A 160 3.62 -9.64 0.68
N LEU A 161 3.48 -8.60 -0.14
CA LEU A 161 4.52 -8.07 -1.02
C LEU A 161 5.17 -6.84 -0.38
N PHE A 162 6.48 -6.90 -0.18
CA PHE A 162 7.30 -5.79 0.26
C PHE A 162 8.07 -5.21 -0.93
N LEU A 163 7.72 -4.01 -1.36
CA LEU A 163 8.45 -3.21 -2.34
C LEU A 163 9.30 -2.20 -1.55
N GLN A 164 10.62 -2.38 -1.54
CA GLN A 164 11.50 -1.66 -0.61
C GLN A 164 12.72 -1.08 -1.29
N GLY A 165 12.99 0.21 -1.10
CA GLY A 165 14.20 0.85 -1.58
C GLY A 165 15.45 0.38 -0.81
N THR A 166 16.58 0.15 -1.52
CA THR A 166 17.83 -0.31 -0.86
C THR A 166 18.51 0.77 -0.02
N ARG A 167 18.13 2.03 -0.20
CA ARG A 167 18.62 3.19 0.58
C ARG A 167 17.57 3.76 1.52
N ASP A 168 16.49 3.01 1.77
CA ASP A 168 15.43 3.46 2.67
C ASP A 168 15.93 3.54 4.12
N THR A 169 16.01 4.75 4.65
CA THR A 169 16.49 5.02 6.02
C THR A 169 15.48 4.65 7.12
N LEU A 170 14.26 4.24 6.75
CA LEU A 170 13.23 3.76 7.68
C LEU A 170 13.12 2.22 7.70
N ALA A 171 13.88 1.53 6.85
CA ALA A 171 13.90 0.07 6.78
C ALA A 171 15.23 -0.44 6.22
N ASP A 172 16.19 -0.69 7.10
CA ASP A 172 17.43 -1.37 6.71
C ASP A 172 17.10 -2.78 6.20
N LEU A 173 17.51 -3.07 4.95
CA LEU A 173 17.32 -4.39 4.34
C LEU A 173 18.00 -5.51 5.12
N LYS A 174 19.09 -5.22 5.84
CA LYS A 174 19.74 -6.22 6.72
C LYS A 174 18.82 -6.68 7.85
N LEU A 175 17.88 -5.82 8.28
CA LEU A 175 16.87 -6.15 9.28
C LEU A 175 15.59 -6.70 8.64
N LEU A 176 15.19 -6.21 7.46
CA LEU A 176 13.95 -6.62 6.81
C LEU A 176 14.04 -8.02 6.17
N ARG A 177 15.17 -8.37 5.54
CA ARG A 177 15.36 -9.69 4.91
C ARG A 177 15.14 -10.86 5.88
N PRO A 178 15.74 -10.89 7.07
CA PRO A 178 15.47 -11.96 8.05
C PRO A 178 13.99 -12.07 8.44
N ILE A 179 13.29 -10.93 8.58
CA ILE A 179 11.86 -10.91 8.87
C ILE A 179 11.07 -11.58 7.74
N CYS A 180 11.32 -11.20 6.49
CA CYS A 180 10.66 -11.83 5.34
C CYS A 180 11.00 -13.32 5.25
N THR A 181 12.24 -13.73 5.51
CA THR A 181 12.64 -15.14 5.54
C THR A 181 11.86 -15.91 6.62
N ASN A 182 11.72 -15.36 7.82
CA ASN A 182 10.96 -15.98 8.92
C ASN A 182 9.45 -16.07 8.65
N LEU A 183 8.89 -15.16 7.85
CA LEU A 183 7.51 -15.22 7.40
C LEU A 183 7.27 -16.29 6.33
N GLY A 184 8.34 -16.81 5.72
CA GLY A 184 8.29 -17.89 4.75
C GLY A 184 7.52 -17.52 3.47
N ALA A 185 6.74 -18.45 2.95
CA ALA A 185 5.98 -18.26 1.72
C ALA A 185 4.96 -17.10 1.77
N ARG A 186 4.64 -16.59 2.97
CA ARG A 186 3.74 -15.45 3.12
C ARG A 186 4.38 -14.10 2.79
N ALA A 187 5.71 -14.00 2.65
CA ALA A 187 6.39 -12.73 2.39
C ALA A 187 7.25 -12.80 1.13
N THR A 188 6.97 -11.92 0.19
CA THR A 188 7.81 -11.67 -0.99
C THR A 188 8.46 -10.30 -0.82
N LEU A 189 9.80 -10.25 -0.91
CA LEU A 189 10.56 -9.00 -0.85
C LEU A 189 11.16 -8.69 -2.23
N HIS A 190 10.72 -7.56 -2.81
CA HIS A 190 11.32 -6.98 -4.01
C HIS A 190 12.08 -5.70 -3.65
N ALA A 191 13.39 -5.73 -3.82
CA ALA A 191 14.27 -4.61 -3.48
C ALA A 191 14.55 -3.73 -4.70
N ILE A 192 14.21 -2.45 -4.61
CA ILE A 192 14.47 -1.46 -5.66
C ILE A 192 15.87 -0.87 -5.45
N GLY A 193 16.78 -1.17 -6.37
CA GLY A 193 18.16 -0.71 -6.32
C GLY A 193 18.27 0.81 -6.25
N THR A 194 19.13 1.32 -5.37
CA THR A 194 19.43 2.76 -5.15
C THR A 194 18.24 3.66 -4.78
N ALA A 195 17.03 3.12 -4.63
CA ALA A 195 15.86 3.89 -4.24
C ALA A 195 15.88 4.20 -2.73
N ASP A 196 15.45 5.40 -2.37
CA ASP A 196 15.20 5.82 -0.99
C ASP A 196 13.77 5.48 -0.52
N HIS A 197 13.37 6.00 0.66
CA HIS A 197 12.02 5.80 1.18
C HIS A 197 10.92 6.35 0.25
N SER A 198 11.19 7.38 -0.52
CA SER A 198 10.25 7.97 -1.49
C SER A 198 10.33 7.31 -2.87
N PHE A 199 11.16 6.28 -3.01
CA PHE A 199 11.48 5.61 -4.28
C PHE A 199 12.17 6.54 -5.29
N HIS A 200 12.84 7.58 -4.79
CA HIS A 200 13.74 8.38 -5.59
C HIS A 200 15.09 7.67 -5.74
N VAL A 201 15.59 7.58 -6.97
CA VAL A 201 16.84 6.87 -7.30
C VAL A 201 17.99 7.84 -7.57
N LEU A 202 19.22 7.38 -7.34
CA LEU A 202 20.41 8.14 -7.69
C LEU A 202 20.56 8.27 -9.20
N LYS A 203 21.02 9.42 -9.69
CA LYS A 203 21.38 9.62 -11.11
C LYS A 203 22.37 8.57 -11.63
N SER A 204 23.29 8.14 -10.76
CA SER A 204 24.28 7.10 -11.08
C SER A 204 23.70 5.70 -11.25
N SER A 205 22.43 5.48 -10.90
CA SER A 205 21.77 4.17 -11.09
C SER A 205 21.44 3.84 -12.54
N GLY A 206 21.46 4.83 -13.43
CA GLY A 206 20.99 4.70 -14.81
C GLY A 206 19.46 4.58 -14.93
N LYS A 207 18.71 4.61 -13.83
CA LYS A 207 17.24 4.58 -13.79
C LYS A 207 16.66 5.96 -13.48
N THR A 208 15.47 6.21 -13.98
CA THR A 208 14.64 7.37 -13.62
C THR A 208 13.59 6.98 -12.58
N ASP A 209 13.07 7.93 -11.83
CA ASP A 209 11.94 7.70 -10.92
C ASP A 209 10.69 7.20 -11.65
N ALA A 210 10.50 7.57 -12.93
CA ALA A 210 9.40 7.08 -13.74
C ALA A 210 9.51 5.57 -14.02
N GLU A 211 10.70 5.09 -14.29
CA GLU A 211 10.97 3.65 -14.47
C GLU A 211 10.78 2.89 -13.18
N VAL A 212 11.15 3.47 -12.04
CA VAL A 212 10.89 2.86 -10.73
C VAL A 212 9.39 2.71 -10.48
N PHE A 213 8.59 3.74 -10.75
CA PHE A 213 7.13 3.64 -10.57
C PHE A 213 6.50 2.57 -11.47
N ARG A 214 6.98 2.43 -12.72
CA ARG A 214 6.57 1.33 -13.61
C ARG A 214 6.97 -0.04 -13.04
N GLU A 215 8.19 -0.16 -12.51
CA GLU A 215 8.68 -1.39 -11.85
C GLU A 215 7.80 -1.75 -10.65
N LEU A 216 7.42 -0.79 -9.79
CA LEU A 216 6.53 -1.01 -8.66
C LEU A 216 5.17 -1.55 -9.13
N ALA A 217 4.59 -0.97 -10.17
CA ALA A 217 3.29 -1.39 -10.71
C ALA A 217 3.36 -2.77 -11.37
N GLN A 218 4.35 -3.01 -12.23
CA GLN A 218 4.56 -4.28 -12.91
C GLN A 218 4.82 -5.42 -11.91
N THR A 219 5.68 -5.18 -10.91
CA THR A 219 5.95 -6.17 -9.85
C THR A 219 4.69 -6.49 -9.07
N THR A 220 3.86 -5.48 -8.76
CA THR A 220 2.59 -5.70 -8.08
C THR A 220 1.64 -6.57 -8.92
N ALA A 221 1.47 -6.27 -10.21
CA ALA A 221 0.58 -7.00 -11.09
C ALA A 221 1.06 -8.45 -11.31
N SER A 222 2.34 -8.65 -11.63
CA SER A 222 2.90 -10.00 -11.84
C SER A 222 2.85 -10.85 -10.57
N TRP A 223 3.09 -10.24 -9.40
CA TRP A 223 2.96 -10.97 -8.14
C TRP A 223 1.50 -11.36 -7.85
N ALA A 224 0.54 -10.48 -8.16
CA ALA A 224 -0.88 -10.77 -8.01
C ALA A 224 -1.36 -11.90 -8.94
N GLU A 225 -0.85 -11.98 -10.17
CA GLU A 225 -1.10 -13.07 -11.11
C GLU A 225 -0.63 -14.42 -10.55
N ASN A 226 0.58 -14.46 -10.01
CA ASN A 226 1.15 -15.68 -9.43
C ASN A 226 0.34 -16.20 -8.21
N LEU A 227 -0.29 -15.31 -7.45
CA LEU A 227 -1.17 -15.71 -6.35
C LEU A 227 -2.47 -16.38 -6.84
N GLN A 228 -2.99 -15.99 -8.01
CA GLN A 228 -4.20 -16.58 -8.57
C GLN A 228 -3.97 -17.98 -9.16
N THR A 229 -2.77 -18.23 -9.68
CA THR A 229 -2.41 -19.54 -10.24
C THR A 229 -2.03 -20.57 -9.19
N ALA A 230 -1.77 -20.14 -7.94
CA ALA A 230 -1.40 -21.03 -6.84
C ALA A 230 -2.57 -21.40 -5.91
N ALA A 231 -3.78 -20.85 -6.14
CA ALA A 231 -5.01 -21.09 -5.40
C ALA A 231 -5.97 -21.99 -6.17
#